data_089450bf71d707877b55ff4c22611929
#
_entry.id   089450bf71d707877b55ff4c22611929
#
_cell.length_a   1.000
_cell.length_b   1.000
_cell.length_c   1.000
_cell.angle_alpha   90.00
_cell.angle_beta   90.00
_cell.angle_gamma   90.00
#
_symmetry.space_group_name_H-M   'P 1'
#
loop_
_entity.id
_entity.type
_entity.pdbx_description
1 polymer ?
#
loop_
_entity_poly.entity_id
_entity_poly.type
_entity_poly.pdbx_seq_one_letter_code
_entity_poly.pdbx_strand_id
1 'polypeptide(L)'
;RVVRRGVPVVWREHIYIMLNKPEGYVSATEDKKDGCPVVTELCAERDRARVFPCGRLDKYTVGLMLLTDDGELAHRLLAPSRHVDKTYRYTAESVLSADARARLESGVYIEGGVLTAPCRVEPEDGTHGLITIHEGKYHQIKQMFGAVGNKITALERVSFGPLMLDPSLPRGGVRYLDDAEVASLYAAAGLQR
;
A
#
# COMPACT_ATOMS: atom_id res chain seq x y z
N ARG A 1 15.21 7.14 31.60
CA ARG A 1 13.90 7.65 31.15
C ARG A 1 14.01 9.14 30.94
N VAL A 2 13.97 9.64 29.71
CA VAL A 2 14.04 11.08 29.42
C VAL A 2 12.64 11.66 29.56
N VAL A 3 12.48 12.73 30.32
CA VAL A 3 11.20 13.42 30.53
C VAL A 3 11.36 14.87 30.06
N ARG A 4 10.49 15.36 29.19
CA ARG A 4 10.45 16.76 28.77
C ARG A 4 9.15 17.39 29.26
N ARG A 5 9.24 18.40 30.13
CA ARG A 5 8.08 19.10 30.72
C ARG A 5 7.06 18.16 31.40
N GLY A 6 7.56 17.13 32.14
CA GLY A 6 6.71 16.17 32.84
C GLY A 6 6.12 15.05 31.97
N VAL A 7 6.34 15.06 30.65
CA VAL A 7 5.87 14.02 29.73
C VAL A 7 7.05 13.09 29.41
N PRO A 8 6.88 11.74 29.57
CA PRO A 8 7.89 10.79 29.16
C PRO A 8 8.19 10.94 27.67
N VAL A 9 9.46 11.13 27.32
CA VAL A 9 9.89 11.10 25.92
C VAL A 9 10.15 9.63 25.56
N VAL A 10 9.27 9.05 24.78
CA VAL A 10 9.52 7.75 24.16
C VAL A 10 10.46 7.98 22.98
N TRP A 11 11.72 7.58 23.15
CA TRP A 11 12.67 7.55 22.04
C TRP A 11 12.28 6.39 21.11
N ARG A 12 11.87 6.71 19.89
CA ARG A 12 11.72 5.74 18.80
C ARG A 12 12.92 5.88 17.88
N GLU A 13 13.60 4.78 17.63
CA GLU A 13 14.75 4.73 16.72
C GLU A 13 14.31 5.10 15.31
N HIS A 14 13.14 4.58 14.90
CA HIS A 14 12.55 4.79 13.60
C HIS A 14 11.15 5.40 13.67
N ILE A 15 10.75 5.99 12.55
CA ILE A 15 9.45 6.61 12.32
C ILE A 15 8.58 5.66 11.50
N TYR A 16 7.33 5.48 11.91
CA TYR A 16 6.34 4.68 11.19
C TYR A 16 5.04 5.48 11.10
N ILE A 17 4.64 5.83 9.90
CA ILE A 17 3.47 6.66 9.61
C ILE A 17 2.53 5.92 8.67
N MET A 18 1.27 5.82 9.05
CA MET A 18 0.18 5.48 8.15
C MET A 18 -0.29 6.76 7.46
N LEU A 19 -0.29 6.73 6.14
CA LEU A 19 -0.89 7.75 5.29
C LEU A 19 -2.11 7.16 4.58
N ASN A 20 -3.23 7.85 4.60
CA ASN A 20 -4.32 7.62 3.65
C ASN A 20 -4.03 8.44 2.38
N LYS A 21 -3.27 7.85 1.44
CA LYS A 21 -2.80 8.54 0.24
C LYS A 21 -3.97 9.05 -0.61
N PRO A 22 -4.02 10.34 -0.94
CA PRO A 22 -4.99 10.89 -1.88
C PRO A 22 -4.54 10.69 -3.33
N GLU A 23 -5.44 10.95 -4.27
CA GLU A 23 -5.11 11.05 -5.70
C GLU A 23 -4.15 12.19 -5.99
N GLY A 24 -3.45 12.12 -7.12
CA GLY A 24 -2.58 13.18 -7.61
C GLY A 24 -1.16 13.17 -7.04
N TYR A 25 -0.92 12.49 -5.94
CA TYR A 25 0.41 12.37 -5.31
C TYR A 25 1.19 11.18 -5.84
N VAL A 26 2.48 11.35 -6.07
CA VAL A 26 3.38 10.26 -6.46
C VAL A 26 4.07 9.64 -5.24
N SER A 27 4.27 8.32 -5.29
CA SER A 27 4.92 7.55 -4.22
C SER A 27 6.44 7.68 -4.31
N ALA A 28 6.96 8.86 -3.97
CA ALA A 28 8.36 9.23 -4.02
C ALA A 28 8.69 10.21 -2.89
N THR A 29 9.98 10.47 -2.67
CA THR A 29 10.49 11.53 -1.79
C THR A 29 10.72 12.83 -2.55
N GLU A 30 10.94 12.73 -3.86
CA GLU A 30 11.11 13.86 -4.79
C GLU A 30 10.51 13.50 -6.14
N ASP A 31 9.89 14.46 -6.81
CA ASP A 31 9.54 14.35 -8.23
C ASP A 31 10.33 15.40 -9.04
N LYS A 32 11.30 14.88 -9.82
CA LYS A 32 12.18 15.72 -10.66
C LYS A 32 11.69 15.89 -12.10
N LYS A 33 10.67 15.12 -12.51
CA LYS A 33 10.22 15.09 -13.91
C LYS A 33 8.99 15.95 -14.17
N ASP A 34 7.93 15.70 -13.42
CA ASP A 34 6.61 16.23 -13.77
C ASP A 34 6.14 17.30 -12.78
N GLY A 35 6.94 17.62 -11.75
CA GLY A 35 6.57 18.57 -10.69
C GLY A 35 5.32 18.16 -9.91
N CYS A 36 5.04 16.84 -9.85
CA CYS A 36 3.91 16.34 -9.11
C CYS A 36 4.19 16.37 -7.61
N PRO A 37 3.18 16.66 -6.74
CA PRO A 37 3.36 16.59 -5.31
C PRO A 37 3.70 15.15 -4.89
N VAL A 38 4.60 15.02 -3.92
CA VAL A 38 5.06 13.73 -3.40
C VAL A 38 4.41 13.40 -2.06
N VAL A 39 4.24 12.11 -1.78
CA VAL A 39 3.55 11.64 -0.58
C VAL A 39 4.19 12.10 0.73
N THR A 40 5.50 12.37 0.74
CA THR A 40 6.19 12.87 1.93
C THR A 40 5.81 14.30 2.29
N GLU A 41 5.29 15.11 1.34
CA GLU A 41 4.82 16.47 1.61
C GLU A 41 3.61 16.50 2.54
N LEU A 42 2.87 15.40 2.63
CA LEU A 42 1.73 15.26 3.53
C LEU A 42 2.14 15.03 4.99
N CYS A 43 3.40 14.67 5.24
CA CYS A 43 3.95 14.50 6.58
C CYS A 43 4.29 15.85 7.24
N ALA A 44 4.37 15.83 8.58
CA ALA A 44 4.91 16.96 9.32
C ALA A 44 6.33 17.29 8.83
N GLU A 45 6.69 18.58 8.81
CA GLU A 45 7.97 19.07 8.27
C GLU A 45 9.18 18.36 8.90
N ARG A 46 9.14 18.10 10.20
CA ARG A 46 10.20 17.38 10.94
C ARG A 46 10.44 15.94 10.47
N ASP A 47 9.44 15.30 9.87
CA ASP A 47 9.49 13.90 9.45
C ASP A 47 9.74 13.78 7.93
N ARG A 48 9.33 14.80 7.17
CA ARG A 48 9.35 14.82 5.71
C ARG A 48 10.69 14.44 5.09
N ALA A 49 11.78 14.98 5.65
CA ALA A 49 13.14 14.73 5.15
C ALA A 49 13.70 13.36 5.57
N ARG A 50 13.04 12.66 6.49
CA ARG A 50 13.51 11.40 7.06
C ARG A 50 12.84 10.20 6.43
N VAL A 51 11.54 10.29 6.14
CA VAL A 51 10.73 9.14 5.73
C VAL A 51 10.69 8.97 4.22
N PHE A 52 10.50 7.72 3.80
CA PHE A 52 10.23 7.34 2.43
C PHE A 52 9.04 6.36 2.37
N PRO A 53 8.36 6.24 1.22
CA PRO A 53 7.25 5.31 1.08
C PRO A 53 7.73 3.86 1.05
N CYS A 54 7.17 3.00 1.90
CA CYS A 54 7.35 1.57 1.85
C CYS A 54 6.47 0.97 0.74
N GLY A 55 7.06 0.84 -0.43
CA GLY A 55 6.37 0.47 -1.66
C GLY A 55 5.72 1.66 -2.37
N ARG A 56 5.03 1.34 -3.46
CA ARG A 56 4.47 2.37 -4.35
C ARG A 56 2.99 2.12 -4.58
N LEU A 57 2.24 3.20 -4.66
CA LEU A 57 0.91 3.28 -5.26
C LEU A 57 0.99 4.22 -6.46
N ASP A 58 0.24 3.92 -7.50
CA ASP A 58 0.14 4.79 -8.67
C ASP A 58 -0.41 6.17 -8.26
N LYS A 59 -0.20 7.18 -9.09
CA LYS A 59 -0.67 8.56 -8.87
C LYS A 59 -2.16 8.64 -8.51
N TYR A 60 -2.99 7.83 -9.16
CA TYR A 60 -4.45 7.80 -8.98
C TYR A 60 -4.95 6.64 -8.12
N THR A 61 -4.06 5.79 -7.62
CA THR A 61 -4.39 4.78 -6.61
C THR A 61 -4.31 5.42 -5.23
N VAL A 62 -5.30 5.17 -4.40
CA VAL A 62 -5.47 5.80 -3.09
C VAL A 62 -5.33 4.79 -1.96
N GLY A 63 -5.42 5.25 -0.72
CA GLY A 63 -5.52 4.42 0.47
C GLY A 63 -4.22 4.23 1.23
N LEU A 64 -4.10 3.14 1.94
CA LEU A 64 -3.05 2.88 2.90
C LEU A 64 -1.65 2.90 2.30
N MET A 65 -0.81 3.79 2.80
CA MET A 65 0.63 3.82 2.54
C MET A 65 1.40 3.90 3.84
N LEU A 66 2.39 3.04 3.98
CA LEU A 66 3.37 3.12 5.07
C LEU A 66 4.52 4.04 4.65
N LEU A 67 4.83 5.02 5.48
CA LEU A 67 6.02 5.86 5.35
C LEU A 67 6.92 5.59 6.55
N THR A 68 8.21 5.39 6.33
CA THR A 68 9.17 5.06 7.38
C THR A 68 10.59 5.48 7.01
N ASP A 69 11.48 5.57 7.98
CA ASP A 69 12.92 5.69 7.81
C ASP A 69 13.66 4.36 8.11
N ASP A 70 12.90 3.28 8.38
CA ASP A 70 13.42 1.94 8.61
C ASP A 70 13.61 1.20 7.28
N GLY A 71 14.80 1.28 6.72
CA GLY A 71 15.15 0.67 5.43
C GLY A 71 15.13 -0.85 5.47
N GLU A 72 15.52 -1.49 6.59
CA GLU A 72 15.53 -2.93 6.73
C GLU A 72 14.11 -3.48 6.74
N LEU A 73 13.23 -2.92 7.57
CA LEU A 73 11.83 -3.31 7.62
C LEU A 73 11.16 -3.15 6.26
N ALA A 74 11.34 -1.98 5.61
CA ALA A 74 10.75 -1.71 4.30
C ALA A 74 11.22 -2.71 3.24
N HIS A 75 12.53 -2.99 3.18
CA HIS A 75 13.09 -3.98 2.27
C HIS A 75 12.49 -5.37 2.47
N ARG A 76 12.35 -5.80 3.73
CA ARG A 76 11.78 -7.11 4.07
C ARG A 76 10.29 -7.21 3.71
N LEU A 77 9.50 -6.18 4.03
CA LEU A 77 8.06 -6.15 3.71
C LEU A 77 7.79 -6.15 2.20
N LEU A 78 8.72 -5.62 1.39
CA LEU A 78 8.59 -5.54 -0.06
C LEU A 78 9.20 -6.73 -0.78
N ALA A 79 10.00 -7.55 -0.10
CA ALA A 79 10.66 -8.70 -0.70
C ALA A 79 9.64 -9.72 -1.23
N PRO A 80 9.69 -10.12 -2.50
CA PRO A 80 8.73 -11.09 -3.08
C PRO A 80 8.67 -12.41 -2.31
N SER A 81 9.80 -12.85 -1.74
CA SER A 81 9.90 -14.08 -0.94
C SER A 81 9.13 -14.06 0.37
N ARG A 82 8.70 -12.90 0.84
CA ARG A 82 7.92 -12.75 2.07
C ARG A 82 6.43 -12.85 1.87
N HIS A 83 5.95 -12.75 0.64
CA HIS A 83 4.53 -12.87 0.28
C HIS A 83 3.61 -11.99 1.15
N VAL A 84 4.06 -10.76 1.47
CA VAL A 84 3.25 -9.82 2.27
C VAL A 84 2.05 -9.37 1.46
N ASP A 85 0.87 -9.74 1.93
CA ASP A 85 -0.39 -9.47 1.26
C ASP A 85 -0.70 -7.97 1.19
N LYS A 86 -1.31 -7.57 0.09
CA LYS A 86 -1.83 -6.23 -0.13
C LYS A 86 -3.24 -6.37 -0.67
N THR A 87 -4.21 -5.91 0.11
CA THR A 87 -5.62 -5.96 -0.31
C THR A 87 -6.06 -4.60 -0.81
N TYR A 88 -6.72 -4.64 -1.96
CA TYR A 88 -7.26 -3.46 -2.61
C TYR A 88 -8.76 -3.59 -2.79
N ARG A 89 -9.50 -2.54 -2.47
CA ARG A 89 -10.86 -2.36 -2.93
C ARG A 89 -10.81 -1.84 -4.36
N TYR A 90 -11.48 -2.51 -5.26
CA TYR A 90 -11.57 -2.09 -6.66
C TYR A 90 -12.98 -1.66 -7.03
N THR A 91 -13.07 -0.75 -7.99
CA THR A 91 -14.26 -0.51 -8.81
C THR A 91 -13.87 -0.80 -10.25
N ALA A 92 -14.64 -1.66 -10.91
CA ALA A 92 -14.44 -2.04 -12.31
C ALA A 92 -15.49 -1.37 -13.20
N GLU A 93 -15.20 -1.26 -14.49
CA GLU A 93 -16.13 -0.67 -15.48
C GLU A 93 -17.37 -1.56 -15.69
N SER A 94 -17.20 -2.88 -15.57
CA SER A 94 -18.27 -3.85 -15.71
C SER A 94 -18.20 -4.94 -14.65
N VAL A 95 -19.32 -5.65 -14.46
CA VAL A 95 -19.41 -6.78 -13.52
C VAL A 95 -18.37 -7.85 -13.88
N LEU A 96 -17.64 -8.33 -12.88
CA LEU A 96 -16.66 -9.38 -13.06
C LEU A 96 -17.37 -10.74 -13.18
N SER A 97 -17.29 -11.37 -14.35
CA SER A 97 -17.84 -12.71 -14.57
C SER A 97 -17.10 -13.78 -13.75
N ALA A 98 -17.76 -14.90 -13.49
CA ALA A 98 -17.14 -16.03 -12.77
C ALA A 98 -15.89 -16.57 -13.50
N ASP A 99 -15.91 -16.62 -14.83
CA ASP A 99 -14.74 -17.02 -15.64
C ASP A 99 -13.59 -16.01 -15.51
N ALA A 100 -13.88 -14.72 -15.66
CA ALA A 100 -12.87 -13.67 -15.49
C ALA A 100 -12.25 -13.70 -14.08
N ARG A 101 -13.07 -13.91 -13.04
CA ARG A 101 -12.61 -14.09 -11.67
C ARG A 101 -11.66 -15.30 -11.54
N ALA A 102 -12.06 -16.47 -12.03
CA ALA A 102 -11.24 -17.67 -11.95
C ALA A 102 -9.89 -17.51 -12.67
N ARG A 103 -9.88 -16.81 -13.80
CA ARG A 103 -8.64 -16.47 -14.52
C ARG A 103 -7.76 -15.55 -13.72
N LEU A 104 -8.30 -14.48 -13.11
CA LEU A 104 -7.54 -13.57 -12.22
C LEU A 104 -6.92 -14.34 -11.06
N GLU A 105 -7.70 -15.20 -10.40
CA GLU A 105 -7.25 -15.97 -9.23
C GLU A 105 -6.16 -16.99 -9.58
N SER A 106 -6.17 -17.54 -10.80
CA SER A 106 -5.14 -18.46 -11.28
C SER A 106 -3.85 -17.78 -11.75
N GLY A 107 -3.93 -16.47 -11.96
CA GLY A 107 -2.88 -15.68 -12.60
C GLY A 107 -3.13 -15.49 -14.08
N VAL A 108 -2.75 -14.31 -14.58
CA VAL A 108 -2.92 -13.89 -15.99
C VAL A 108 -1.61 -13.31 -16.53
N TYR A 109 -1.44 -13.40 -17.83
CA TYR A 109 -0.33 -12.71 -18.49
C TYR A 109 -0.62 -11.22 -18.60
N ILE A 110 0.34 -10.41 -18.16
CA ILE A 110 0.33 -8.95 -18.24
C ILE A 110 1.40 -8.48 -19.23
N GLU A 111 1.52 -7.16 -19.42
CA GLU A 111 2.49 -6.55 -20.33
C GLU A 111 3.89 -7.15 -20.16
N GLY A 112 4.57 -7.36 -21.29
CA GLY A 112 5.89 -8.02 -21.31
C GLY A 112 5.84 -9.54 -21.19
N GLY A 113 4.65 -10.18 -21.28
CA GLY A 113 4.49 -11.64 -21.19
C GLY A 113 4.74 -12.21 -19.79
N VAL A 114 4.61 -11.38 -18.77
CA VAL A 114 4.84 -11.77 -17.38
C VAL A 114 3.57 -12.39 -16.80
N LEU A 115 3.64 -13.64 -16.34
CA LEU A 115 2.56 -14.28 -15.61
C LEU A 115 2.48 -13.72 -14.18
N THR A 116 1.28 -13.32 -13.75
CA THR A 116 1.06 -12.90 -12.36
C THR A 116 0.96 -14.11 -11.44
N ALA A 117 1.34 -13.91 -10.17
CA ALA A 117 1.07 -14.92 -9.15
C ALA A 117 -0.45 -15.08 -8.93
N PRO A 118 -0.90 -16.24 -8.42
CA PRO A 118 -2.26 -16.42 -7.96
C PRO A 118 -2.67 -15.35 -6.96
N CYS A 119 -3.94 -14.94 -7.02
CA CYS A 119 -4.49 -13.92 -6.13
C CYS A 119 -5.85 -14.35 -5.60
N ARG A 120 -6.41 -13.61 -4.66
CA ARG A 120 -7.77 -13.79 -4.16
C ARG A 120 -8.64 -12.63 -4.62
N VAL A 121 -9.80 -12.95 -5.17
CA VAL A 121 -10.79 -11.94 -5.61
C VAL A 121 -12.12 -12.22 -4.92
N GLU A 122 -12.62 -11.22 -4.22
CA GLU A 122 -13.87 -11.27 -3.44
C GLU A 122 -14.82 -10.19 -3.97
N PRO A 123 -15.69 -10.50 -4.95
CA PRO A 123 -16.70 -9.55 -5.40
C PRO A 123 -17.65 -9.22 -4.24
N GLU A 124 -17.94 -7.93 -4.06
CA GLU A 124 -18.89 -7.46 -3.04
C GLU A 124 -20.27 -7.24 -3.67
N ASP A 125 -20.35 -6.30 -4.59
CA ASP A 125 -21.57 -6.01 -5.34
C ASP A 125 -21.24 -5.53 -6.76
N GLY A 126 -22.08 -5.85 -7.74
CA GLY A 126 -21.99 -5.36 -9.11
C GLY A 126 -20.54 -5.24 -9.61
N THR A 127 -20.00 -4.03 -9.63
CA THR A 127 -18.66 -3.71 -10.15
C THR A 127 -17.60 -3.55 -9.05
N HIS A 128 -17.94 -3.75 -7.78
CA HIS A 128 -17.05 -3.55 -6.64
C HIS A 128 -16.59 -4.89 -6.05
N GLY A 129 -15.44 -4.87 -5.38
CA GLY A 129 -14.93 -6.00 -4.63
C GLY A 129 -13.54 -5.76 -4.07
N LEU A 130 -13.00 -6.82 -3.48
CA LEU A 130 -11.64 -6.85 -2.97
C LEU A 130 -10.76 -7.75 -3.84
N ILE A 131 -9.51 -7.34 -4.02
CA ILE A 131 -8.45 -8.17 -4.60
C ILE A 131 -7.23 -8.15 -3.69
N THR A 132 -6.73 -9.34 -3.33
CA THR A 132 -5.53 -9.51 -2.52
C THR A 132 -4.42 -10.12 -3.35
N ILE A 133 -3.30 -9.42 -3.43
CA ILE A 133 -2.06 -9.85 -4.11
C ILE A 133 -0.90 -9.81 -3.14
N HIS A 134 0.14 -10.64 -3.35
CA HIS A 134 1.37 -10.65 -2.53
C HIS A 134 2.63 -10.22 -3.31
N GLU A 135 2.44 -9.73 -4.51
CA GLU A 135 3.47 -9.15 -5.35
C GLU A 135 3.14 -7.68 -5.69
N GLY A 136 3.93 -7.02 -6.52
CA GLY A 136 3.70 -5.60 -6.85
C GLY A 136 4.41 -5.22 -8.15
N LYS A 137 3.88 -5.69 -9.30
CA LYS A 137 4.37 -5.30 -10.63
C LYS A 137 3.77 -3.95 -11.02
N TYR A 138 4.36 -3.31 -12.02
CA TYR A 138 3.90 -2.02 -12.53
C TYR A 138 2.44 -2.10 -12.99
N HIS A 139 1.57 -1.24 -12.43
CA HIS A 139 0.12 -1.18 -12.71
C HIS A 139 -0.58 -2.54 -12.67
N GLN A 140 -0.11 -3.48 -11.84
CA GLN A 140 -0.45 -4.90 -11.91
C GLN A 140 -1.96 -5.16 -11.95
N ILE A 141 -2.73 -4.66 -10.99
CA ILE A 141 -4.17 -4.93 -10.90
C ILE A 141 -4.91 -4.38 -12.12
N LYS A 142 -4.54 -3.19 -12.60
CA LYS A 142 -5.12 -2.60 -13.81
C LYS A 142 -4.86 -3.47 -15.04
N GLN A 143 -3.64 -3.97 -15.18
CA GLN A 143 -3.25 -4.86 -16.28
C GLN A 143 -3.94 -6.23 -16.17
N MET A 144 -4.07 -6.78 -14.95
CA MET A 144 -4.78 -8.04 -14.71
C MET A 144 -6.24 -7.95 -15.16
N PHE A 145 -6.94 -6.87 -14.77
CA PHE A 145 -8.32 -6.66 -15.21
C PHE A 145 -8.41 -6.45 -16.73
N GLY A 146 -7.47 -5.72 -17.32
CA GLY A 146 -7.36 -5.59 -18.79
C GLY A 146 -7.20 -6.93 -19.49
N ALA A 147 -6.42 -7.86 -18.95
CA ALA A 147 -6.20 -9.21 -19.50
C ALA A 147 -7.47 -10.08 -19.51
N VAL A 148 -8.45 -9.78 -18.67
CA VAL A 148 -9.76 -10.47 -18.67
C VAL A 148 -10.87 -9.63 -19.33
N GLY A 149 -10.51 -8.56 -20.07
CA GLY A 149 -11.45 -7.74 -20.82
C GLY A 149 -12.25 -6.76 -19.98
N ASN A 150 -11.75 -6.39 -18.78
CA ASN A 150 -12.37 -5.41 -17.89
C ASN A 150 -11.40 -4.26 -17.60
N LYS A 151 -11.86 -3.21 -16.92
CA LYS A 151 -11.06 -2.03 -16.60
C LYS A 151 -11.30 -1.57 -15.17
N ILE A 152 -10.24 -1.25 -14.46
CA ILE A 152 -10.32 -0.61 -13.14
C ILE A 152 -10.56 0.89 -13.31
N THR A 153 -11.63 1.38 -12.69
CA THR A 153 -11.99 2.82 -12.65
C THR A 153 -11.59 3.48 -11.34
N ALA A 154 -11.58 2.73 -10.22
CA ALA A 154 -11.04 3.19 -8.95
C ALA A 154 -10.31 2.05 -8.22
N LEU A 155 -9.25 2.40 -7.49
CA LEU A 155 -8.44 1.45 -6.73
C LEU A 155 -7.96 2.06 -5.42
N GLU A 156 -8.27 1.40 -4.32
CA GLU A 156 -7.89 1.80 -2.98
C GLU A 156 -7.19 0.67 -2.24
N ARG A 157 -5.96 0.86 -1.78
CA ARG A 157 -5.33 -0.11 -0.89
C ARG A 157 -5.89 0.01 0.51
N VAL A 158 -6.57 -1.03 0.97
CA VAL A 158 -7.21 -1.08 2.30
C VAL A 158 -6.37 -1.83 3.33
N SER A 159 -5.44 -2.70 2.90
CA SER A 159 -4.48 -3.32 3.81
C SER A 159 -3.10 -3.48 3.21
N PHE A 160 -2.10 -3.55 4.08
CA PHE A 160 -0.71 -3.88 3.74
C PHE A 160 -0.12 -4.76 4.85
N GLY A 161 0.03 -6.05 4.55
CA GLY A 161 0.33 -7.06 5.55
C GLY A 161 -0.69 -7.00 6.70
N PRO A 162 -0.23 -6.90 7.95
CA PRO A 162 -1.12 -6.85 9.11
C PRO A 162 -1.80 -5.48 9.32
N LEU A 163 -1.37 -4.44 8.58
CA LEU A 163 -1.97 -3.11 8.73
C LEU A 163 -3.26 -3.00 7.95
N MET A 164 -4.29 -2.47 8.61
CA MET A 164 -5.55 -2.06 7.99
C MET A 164 -5.60 -0.54 7.92
N LEU A 165 -6.14 0.00 6.83
CA LEU A 165 -6.40 1.44 6.71
C LEU A 165 -7.35 1.86 7.83
N ASP A 166 -6.94 2.85 8.61
CA ASP A 166 -7.76 3.42 9.66
C ASP A 166 -8.96 4.16 9.04
N PRO A 167 -10.19 3.72 9.29
CA PRO A 167 -11.38 4.33 8.68
C PRO A 167 -11.64 5.76 9.16
N SER A 168 -11.06 6.17 10.28
CA SER A 168 -11.14 7.55 10.80
C SER A 168 -10.13 8.49 10.14
N LEU A 169 -9.12 7.97 9.43
CA LEU A 169 -8.08 8.77 8.81
C LEU A 169 -8.57 9.32 7.46
N PRO A 170 -8.78 10.64 7.32
CA PRO A 170 -9.26 11.22 6.08
C PRO A 170 -8.24 11.10 4.94
N ARG A 171 -8.66 11.31 3.69
CA ARG A 171 -7.74 11.40 2.55
C ARG A 171 -6.71 12.51 2.77
N GLY A 172 -5.44 12.17 2.57
CA GLY A 172 -4.30 13.05 2.87
C GLY A 172 -3.90 13.06 4.34
N GLY A 173 -4.69 12.45 5.23
CA GLY A 173 -4.39 12.35 6.65
C GLY A 173 -3.24 11.38 6.93
N VAL A 174 -2.48 11.70 7.97
CA VAL A 174 -1.38 10.89 8.48
C VAL A 174 -1.52 10.66 9.98
N ARG A 175 -1.09 9.50 10.46
CA ARG A 175 -0.89 9.23 11.88
C ARG A 175 0.32 8.33 12.09
N TYR A 176 0.93 8.44 13.27
CA TYR A 176 1.95 7.46 13.66
C TYR A 176 1.30 6.11 13.96
N LEU A 177 2.03 5.03 13.66
CA LEU A 177 1.66 3.70 14.11
C LEU A 177 1.87 3.58 15.62
N ASP A 178 1.02 2.81 16.27
CA ASP A 178 1.23 2.39 17.65
C ASP A 178 2.25 1.24 17.76
N ASP A 179 2.59 0.87 18.98
CA ASP A 179 3.61 -0.17 19.22
C ASP A 179 3.15 -1.57 18.80
N ALA A 180 1.85 -1.86 18.84
CA ALA A 180 1.29 -3.15 18.42
C ALA A 180 1.32 -3.27 16.89
N GLU A 181 0.96 -2.20 16.17
CA GLU A 181 1.05 -2.11 14.71
C GLU A 181 2.49 -2.29 14.24
N VAL A 182 3.44 -1.60 14.87
CA VAL A 182 4.87 -1.75 14.55
C VAL A 182 5.35 -3.17 14.82
N ALA A 183 5.02 -3.76 15.97
CA ALA A 183 5.39 -5.14 16.29
C ALA A 183 4.84 -6.14 15.27
N SER A 184 3.59 -5.94 14.80
CA SER A 184 2.98 -6.79 13.78
C SER A 184 3.69 -6.70 12.42
N LEU A 185 4.17 -5.51 12.03
CA LEU A 185 4.99 -5.32 10.83
C LEU A 185 6.33 -6.06 10.93
N TYR A 186 7.02 -5.97 12.07
CA TYR A 186 8.26 -6.70 12.31
C TYR A 186 8.05 -8.20 12.22
N ALA A 187 6.99 -8.73 12.83
CA ALA A 187 6.63 -10.15 12.73
C ALA A 187 6.37 -10.56 11.26
N ALA A 188 5.61 -9.77 10.50
CA ALA A 188 5.35 -10.02 9.07
C ALA A 188 6.64 -9.97 8.23
N ALA A 189 7.59 -9.11 8.59
CA ALA A 189 8.91 -9.02 7.96
C ALA A 189 9.85 -10.16 8.37
N GLY A 190 9.49 -10.97 9.37
CA GLY A 190 10.37 -11.99 9.97
C GLY A 190 11.55 -11.37 10.73
N LEU A 191 11.34 -10.23 11.34
CA LEU A 191 12.30 -9.53 12.18
C LEU A 191 11.88 -9.61 13.65
N GLN A 192 12.85 -9.53 14.55
CA GLN A 192 12.62 -9.28 15.97
C GLN A 192 12.80 -7.79 16.24
N ARG A 193 11.91 -7.22 17.04
CA ARG A 193 11.99 -5.82 17.48
C ARG A 193 12.78 -5.69 18.78
#